data_8798fe82c2306ba346824f6ab88fd2d8
#
_entry.id   8798fe82c2306ba346824f6ab88fd2d8
#
_cell.length_a   1.000
_cell.length_b   1.000
_cell.length_c   1.000
_cell.angle_alpha   90.00
_cell.angle_beta   90.00
_cell.angle_gamma   90.00
#
_symmetry.space_group_name_H-M   'P 1'
#
loop_
_entity.id
_entity.type
_entity.pdbx_description
1 polymer ?
#
loop_
_entity_poly.entity_id
_entity_poly.type
_entity_poly.pdbx_seq_one_letter_code
_entity_poly.pdbx_strand_id
1 'polypeptide(L)'
;MGLKEAKMLAKEIKRDGNRRERWKDTRVLIIDEASMISAELFDKLDYIGRCVRGKDEVFGGIQLVIVADFLQLPPVLSGNNHPAIFCFESEAWENAEMQVVELKQVFRQNDSKFLKLLDEIRRGLSLSESSWQILKECQERKLGPIDGNISAMLFCRRAEVEAQNQ
;
A
#
# COMPACT_ATOMS: atom_id res chain seq x y z
N MET A 1 19.14 12.62 0.33
CA MET A 1 19.08 12.11 1.72
C MET A 1 18.97 10.59 1.76
N GLY A 2 18.13 9.98 0.97
CA GLY A 2 17.83 8.54 0.96
C GLY A 2 19.00 7.58 0.77
N LEU A 3 19.90 7.85 -0.17
CA LEU A 3 21.00 6.92 -0.49
C LEU A 3 22.05 6.79 0.65
N LYS A 4 22.31 7.87 1.41
CA LYS A 4 23.22 7.80 2.58
C LYS A 4 22.66 6.92 3.68
N GLU A 5 21.36 7.05 3.92
CA GLU A 5 20.64 6.23 4.90
C GLU A 5 20.59 4.76 4.48
N ALA A 6 20.30 4.47 3.21
CA ALA A 6 20.33 3.11 2.68
C ALA A 6 21.71 2.45 2.82
N LYS A 7 22.79 3.22 2.58
CA LYS A 7 24.18 2.75 2.79
C LYS A 7 24.46 2.40 4.25
N MET A 8 23.98 3.22 5.18
CA MET A 8 24.15 2.95 6.61
C MET A 8 23.38 1.69 7.03
N LEU A 9 22.11 1.60 6.66
CA LEU A 9 21.27 0.42 6.93
C LEU A 9 21.87 -0.87 6.34
N ALA A 10 22.34 -0.83 5.10
CA ALA A 10 22.99 -1.99 4.49
C ALA A 10 24.24 -2.44 5.27
N LYS A 11 25.05 -1.49 5.79
CA LYS A 11 26.21 -1.82 6.63
C LYS A 11 25.80 -2.44 7.97
N GLU A 12 24.75 -1.92 8.62
CA GLU A 12 24.21 -2.46 9.86
C GLU A 12 23.69 -3.88 9.67
N ILE A 13 22.89 -4.09 8.62
CA ILE A 13 22.35 -5.42 8.28
C ILE A 13 23.49 -6.41 8.00
N LYS A 14 24.54 -6.01 7.28
CA LYS A 14 25.70 -6.87 7.02
C LYS A 14 26.45 -7.29 8.29
N ARG A 15 26.46 -6.45 9.33
CA ARG A 15 27.11 -6.73 10.62
C ARG A 15 26.28 -7.63 11.52
N ASP A 16 24.95 -7.57 11.39
CA ASP A 16 24.02 -8.41 12.14
C ASP A 16 23.81 -9.74 11.39
N GLY A 17 24.32 -10.83 11.94
CA GLY A 17 24.26 -12.16 11.33
C GLY A 17 22.84 -12.58 11.00
N ASN A 18 21.90 -12.42 11.94
CA ASN A 18 20.50 -12.84 11.77
C ASN A 18 19.76 -12.04 10.69
N ARG A 19 19.98 -10.72 10.66
CA ARG A 19 19.37 -9.86 9.64
C ARG A 19 19.96 -10.15 8.26
N ARG A 20 21.27 -10.32 8.18
CA ARG A 20 21.97 -10.65 6.93
C ARG A 20 21.49 -11.98 6.36
N GLU A 21 21.35 -13.02 7.19
CA GLU A 21 20.87 -14.33 6.75
C GLU A 21 19.43 -14.25 6.24
N ARG A 22 18.54 -13.58 6.93
CA ARG A 22 17.18 -13.34 6.44
C ARG A 22 17.18 -12.76 5.02
N TRP A 23 17.98 -11.74 4.74
CA TRP A 23 18.09 -11.16 3.40
C TRP A 23 18.66 -12.15 2.38
N LYS A 24 19.63 -12.97 2.77
CA LYS A 24 20.28 -13.95 1.87
C LYS A 24 19.37 -15.13 1.55
N ASP A 25 18.62 -15.61 2.52
CA ASP A 25 17.77 -16.80 2.39
C ASP A 25 16.41 -16.51 1.78
N THR A 26 15.97 -15.23 1.81
CA THR A 26 14.72 -14.81 1.19
C THR A 26 14.77 -15.04 -0.32
N ARG A 27 13.85 -15.85 -0.82
CA ARG A 27 13.70 -16.12 -2.26
C ARG A 27 12.60 -15.29 -2.89
N VAL A 28 11.53 -15.02 -2.14
CA VAL A 28 10.36 -14.26 -2.58
C VAL A 28 10.06 -13.19 -1.54
N LEU A 29 9.87 -11.96 -1.98
CA LEU A 29 9.39 -10.85 -1.16
C LEU A 29 8.00 -10.45 -1.66
N ILE A 30 7.01 -10.61 -0.80
CA ILE A 30 5.64 -10.19 -1.06
C ILE A 30 5.44 -8.85 -0.38
N ILE A 31 5.03 -7.84 -1.15
CA ILE A 31 4.71 -6.50 -0.66
C ILE A 31 3.23 -6.26 -0.91
N ASP A 32 2.44 -6.26 0.16
CA ASP A 32 1.02 -5.95 0.11
C ASP A 32 0.79 -4.47 0.40
N GLU A 33 -0.32 -3.90 -0.11
CA GLU A 33 -0.67 -2.47 0.02
C GLU A 33 0.46 -1.53 -0.46
N ALA A 34 1.13 -1.90 -1.54
CA ALA A 34 2.30 -1.18 -2.05
C ALA A 34 2.00 0.24 -2.55
N SER A 35 0.72 0.62 -2.69
CA SER A 35 0.32 2.02 -2.96
C SER A 35 0.81 3.00 -1.90
N MET A 36 1.04 2.53 -0.66
CA MET A 36 1.53 3.35 0.45
C MET A 36 3.07 3.41 0.53
N ILE A 37 3.78 2.73 -0.36
CA ILE A 37 5.25 2.77 -0.43
C ILE A 37 5.69 3.88 -1.38
N SER A 38 6.59 4.75 -0.91
CA SER A 38 7.19 5.78 -1.75
C SER A 38 8.29 5.20 -2.65
N ALA A 39 8.54 5.87 -3.79
CA ALA A 39 9.66 5.56 -4.67
C ALA A 39 11.01 5.53 -3.92
N GLU A 40 11.24 6.52 -3.05
CA GLU A 40 12.47 6.59 -2.24
C GLU A 40 12.65 5.36 -1.35
N LEU A 41 11.57 4.88 -0.70
CA LEU A 41 11.65 3.68 0.13
C LEU A 41 11.89 2.43 -0.71
N PHE A 42 11.25 2.33 -1.88
CA PHE A 42 11.41 1.20 -2.78
C PHE A 42 12.83 1.09 -3.31
N ASP A 43 13.44 2.22 -3.75
CA ASP A 43 14.84 2.28 -4.17
C ASP A 43 15.82 1.96 -3.03
N LYS A 44 15.52 2.39 -1.79
CA LYS A 44 16.32 2.02 -0.62
C LYS A 44 16.32 0.52 -0.38
N LEU A 45 15.16 -0.14 -0.49
CA LEU A 45 15.04 -1.58 -0.30
C LEU A 45 15.81 -2.35 -1.38
N ASP A 46 15.70 -1.92 -2.64
CA ASP A 46 16.51 -2.47 -3.74
C ASP A 46 18.00 -2.36 -3.46
N TYR A 47 18.47 -1.17 -3.11
CA TYR A 47 19.87 -0.92 -2.79
C TYR A 47 20.37 -1.83 -1.65
N ILE A 48 19.59 -1.97 -0.59
CA ILE A 48 19.92 -2.86 0.54
C ILE A 48 20.01 -4.30 0.06
N GLY A 49 19.05 -4.76 -0.72
CA GLY A 49 19.01 -6.11 -1.29
C GLY A 49 20.27 -6.43 -2.09
N ARG A 50 20.62 -5.58 -3.05
CA ARG A 50 21.84 -5.71 -3.85
C ARG A 50 23.10 -5.75 -2.97
N CYS A 51 23.22 -4.80 -2.04
CA CYS A 51 24.35 -4.73 -1.13
C CYS A 51 24.51 -5.94 -0.23
N VAL A 52 23.45 -6.41 0.41
CA VAL A 52 23.51 -7.49 1.41
C VAL A 52 23.74 -8.84 0.74
N ARG A 53 23.13 -9.07 -0.41
CA ARG A 53 23.25 -10.31 -1.17
C ARG A 53 24.50 -10.35 -2.06
N GLY A 54 25.11 -9.19 -2.32
CA GLY A 54 26.30 -9.08 -3.19
C GLY A 54 26.00 -9.38 -4.65
N LYS A 55 24.77 -9.04 -5.12
CA LYS A 55 24.31 -9.25 -6.48
C LYS A 55 23.80 -7.92 -7.04
N ASP A 56 24.14 -7.61 -8.28
CA ASP A 56 23.70 -6.39 -8.97
C ASP A 56 22.38 -6.57 -9.73
N GLU A 57 21.60 -7.56 -9.35
CA GLU A 57 20.25 -7.77 -9.81
C GLU A 57 19.27 -6.99 -8.94
N VAL A 58 18.12 -6.62 -9.49
CA VAL A 58 17.05 -5.92 -8.73
C VAL A 58 16.72 -6.69 -7.45
N PHE A 59 16.69 -5.99 -6.31
CA PHE A 59 16.54 -6.55 -4.97
C PHE A 59 17.54 -7.68 -4.64
N GLY A 60 18.71 -7.67 -5.29
CA GLY A 60 19.72 -8.73 -5.13
C GLY A 60 19.25 -10.09 -5.63
N GLY A 61 18.36 -10.14 -6.63
CA GLY A 61 17.81 -11.36 -7.22
C GLY A 61 16.75 -12.04 -6.35
N ILE A 62 16.02 -11.27 -5.52
CA ILE A 62 14.81 -11.73 -4.84
C ILE A 62 13.64 -11.59 -5.80
N GLN A 63 12.82 -12.63 -5.94
CA GLN A 63 11.57 -12.52 -6.68
C GLN A 63 10.61 -11.59 -5.96
N LEU A 64 10.08 -10.58 -6.67
CA LEU A 64 9.09 -9.65 -6.12
C LEU A 64 7.67 -10.08 -6.48
N VAL A 65 6.77 -10.02 -5.51
CA VAL A 65 5.32 -10.12 -5.71
C VAL A 65 4.72 -8.87 -5.07
N ILE A 66 4.22 -7.96 -5.89
CA ILE A 66 3.68 -6.68 -5.44
C ILE A 66 2.17 -6.70 -5.61
N VAL A 67 1.44 -6.43 -4.53
CA VAL A 67 -0.01 -6.29 -4.53
C VAL A 67 -0.33 -4.84 -4.17
N ALA A 68 -1.02 -4.15 -5.07
CA ALA A 68 -1.32 -2.73 -4.89
C ALA A 68 -2.63 -2.32 -5.56
N ASP A 69 -3.22 -1.29 -5.01
CA ASP A 69 -4.28 -0.51 -5.65
C ASP A 69 -3.91 0.97 -5.58
N PHE A 70 -3.31 1.47 -6.66
CA PHE A 70 -2.80 2.85 -6.72
C PHE A 70 -3.90 3.93 -6.81
N LEU A 71 -5.18 3.53 -6.85
CA LEU A 71 -6.32 4.44 -6.69
C LEU A 71 -6.80 4.53 -5.24
N GLN A 72 -6.19 3.76 -4.32
CA GLN A 72 -6.38 3.88 -2.88
C GLN A 72 -5.37 4.84 -2.26
N LEU A 73 -5.08 4.69 -0.96
CA LEU A 73 -4.24 5.63 -0.22
C LEU A 73 -2.82 5.72 -0.79
N PRO A 74 -2.35 6.93 -1.10
CA PRO A 74 -0.98 7.15 -1.55
C PRO A 74 0.02 7.08 -0.38
N PRO A 75 1.33 7.11 -0.66
CA PRO A 75 2.35 7.20 0.37
C PRO A 75 2.14 8.43 1.25
N VAL A 76 2.40 8.28 2.56
CA VAL A 76 2.28 9.39 3.52
C VAL A 76 3.36 10.43 3.24
N LEU A 77 2.96 11.71 3.16
CA LEU A 77 3.89 12.82 2.99
C LEU A 77 4.81 12.93 4.22
N SER A 78 6.10 12.78 4.03
CA SER A 78 7.08 13.09 5.07
C SER A 78 7.47 14.56 4.98
N GLY A 79 6.90 15.38 5.86
CA GLY A 79 7.43 16.67 6.35
C GLY A 79 7.70 17.83 5.40
N ASN A 80 7.94 17.63 4.14
CA ASN A 80 8.35 18.65 3.17
C ASN A 80 7.33 18.75 2.04
N ASN A 81 6.15 19.21 2.20
CA ASN A 81 5.14 19.63 1.19
C ASN A 81 5.31 19.20 -0.29
N HIS A 82 6.14 18.20 -0.57
CA HIS A 82 6.28 17.61 -1.90
C HIS A 82 5.29 16.46 -2.05
N PRO A 83 4.63 16.33 -3.20
CA PRO A 83 3.76 15.19 -3.46
C PRO A 83 4.56 13.89 -3.28
N ALA A 84 3.95 12.92 -2.62
CA ALA A 84 4.56 11.61 -2.50
C ALA A 84 4.64 10.96 -3.88
N ILE A 85 5.83 10.52 -4.25
CA ILE A 85 6.10 9.80 -5.49
C ILE A 85 5.84 8.32 -5.22
N PHE A 86 4.98 7.68 -6.02
CA PHE A 86 4.64 6.28 -5.87
C PHE A 86 5.82 5.35 -6.17
N CYS A 87 5.81 4.15 -5.62
CA CYS A 87 6.87 3.16 -5.85
C CYS A 87 7.05 2.79 -7.33
N PHE A 88 5.98 2.85 -8.14
CA PHE A 88 6.09 2.59 -9.58
C PHE A 88 6.83 3.69 -10.38
N GLU A 89 7.11 4.82 -9.77
CA GLU A 89 7.93 5.90 -10.34
C GLU A 89 9.42 5.80 -9.93
N SER A 90 9.80 4.72 -9.24
CA SER A 90 11.18 4.48 -8.81
C SER A 90 12.03 3.84 -9.90
N GLU A 91 13.36 4.08 -9.83
CA GLU A 91 14.33 3.44 -10.72
C GLU A 91 14.33 1.91 -10.54
N ALA A 92 14.21 1.44 -9.31
CA ALA A 92 14.15 0.01 -9.01
C ALA A 92 12.91 -0.67 -9.62
N TRP A 93 11.77 0.02 -9.69
CA TRP A 93 10.58 -0.50 -10.34
C TRP A 93 10.76 -0.62 -11.85
N GLU A 94 11.29 0.41 -12.49
CA GLU A 94 11.57 0.39 -13.93
C GLU A 94 12.51 -0.77 -14.30
N ASN A 95 13.58 -0.94 -13.52
CA ASN A 95 14.56 -2.00 -13.74
C ASN A 95 14.04 -3.41 -13.40
N ALA A 96 12.93 -3.54 -12.69
CA ALA A 96 12.38 -4.84 -12.28
C ALA A 96 11.62 -5.55 -13.41
N GLU A 97 11.28 -4.87 -14.49
CA GLU A 97 10.54 -5.42 -15.65
C GLU A 97 9.35 -6.30 -15.22
N MET A 98 8.54 -5.81 -14.29
CA MET A 98 7.49 -6.61 -13.65
C MET A 98 6.36 -6.96 -14.61
N GLN A 99 5.90 -8.21 -14.53
CA GLN A 99 4.68 -8.63 -15.20
C GLN A 99 3.46 -8.15 -14.42
N VAL A 100 2.58 -7.40 -15.08
CA VAL A 100 1.35 -6.88 -14.47
C VAL A 100 0.19 -7.85 -14.68
N VAL A 101 -0.50 -8.18 -13.59
CA VAL A 101 -1.73 -8.98 -13.58
C VAL A 101 -2.84 -8.17 -12.94
N GLU A 102 -3.88 -7.85 -13.72
CA GLU A 102 -5.06 -7.15 -13.24
C GLU A 102 -6.10 -8.13 -12.69
N LEU A 103 -6.45 -7.97 -11.40
CA LEU A 103 -7.54 -8.72 -10.77
C LEU A 103 -8.87 -8.02 -11.05
N LYS A 104 -9.80 -8.72 -11.73
CA LYS A 104 -11.08 -8.14 -12.18
C LYS A 104 -12.28 -8.60 -11.40
N GLN A 105 -12.19 -9.76 -10.73
CA GLN A 105 -13.31 -10.35 -10.03
C GLN A 105 -13.37 -9.86 -8.58
N VAL A 106 -14.53 -9.35 -8.17
CA VAL A 106 -14.79 -8.94 -6.80
C VAL A 106 -15.45 -10.08 -6.04
N PHE A 107 -14.87 -10.49 -4.93
CA PHE A 107 -15.39 -11.54 -4.04
C PHE A 107 -15.90 -10.99 -2.70
N ARG A 108 -15.50 -9.79 -2.31
CA ARG A 108 -15.81 -9.18 -1.01
C ARG A 108 -17.27 -8.73 -0.92
N GLN A 109 -17.83 -8.28 -2.04
CA GLN A 109 -19.17 -7.69 -2.11
C GLN A 109 -20.02 -8.43 -3.15
N ASN A 110 -21.30 -8.68 -2.82
CA ASN A 110 -22.27 -9.31 -3.73
C ASN A 110 -23.37 -8.34 -4.19
N ASP A 111 -23.46 -7.15 -3.59
CA ASP A 111 -24.44 -6.13 -3.98
C ASP A 111 -23.99 -5.42 -5.26
N SER A 112 -24.65 -5.72 -6.37
CA SER A 112 -24.32 -5.16 -7.68
C SER A 112 -24.49 -3.64 -7.77
N LYS A 113 -25.44 -3.07 -7.02
CA LYS A 113 -25.67 -1.62 -6.98
C LYS A 113 -24.52 -0.91 -6.24
N PHE A 114 -24.10 -1.50 -5.11
CA PHE A 114 -22.97 -0.99 -4.35
C PHE A 114 -21.66 -1.14 -5.11
N LEU A 115 -21.45 -2.26 -5.81
CA LEU A 115 -20.28 -2.45 -6.68
C LEU A 115 -20.22 -1.41 -7.79
N LYS A 116 -21.37 -1.08 -8.42
CA LYS A 116 -21.44 -0.02 -9.43
C LYS A 116 -21.04 1.35 -8.85
N LEU A 117 -21.57 1.70 -7.67
CA LEU A 117 -21.20 2.93 -6.97
C LEU A 117 -19.70 3.01 -6.71
N LEU A 118 -19.11 1.94 -6.20
CA LEU A 118 -17.67 1.88 -5.93
C LEU A 118 -16.83 2.01 -7.21
N ASP A 119 -17.24 1.40 -8.32
CA ASP A 119 -16.56 1.52 -9.61
C ASP A 119 -16.66 2.94 -10.19
N GLU A 120 -17.82 3.59 -10.09
CA GLU A 120 -17.99 5.00 -10.48
C GLU A 120 -17.05 5.93 -9.70
N ILE A 121 -16.97 5.76 -8.37
CA ILE A 121 -16.07 6.54 -7.51
C ILE A 121 -14.60 6.26 -7.88
N ARG A 122 -14.24 4.98 -8.00
CA ARG A 122 -12.88 4.55 -8.33
C ARG A 122 -12.35 5.17 -9.62
N ARG A 123 -13.20 5.26 -10.63
CA ARG A 123 -12.85 5.81 -11.95
C ARG A 123 -12.98 7.34 -12.02
N GLY A 124 -13.42 8.00 -10.96
CA GLY A 124 -13.69 9.43 -10.96
C GLY A 124 -14.81 9.84 -11.92
N LEU A 125 -15.76 8.94 -12.16
CA LEU A 125 -16.91 9.20 -13.03
C LEU A 125 -17.98 10.02 -12.29
N SER A 126 -18.84 10.71 -13.05
CA SER A 126 -20.05 11.29 -12.49
C SER A 126 -20.96 10.19 -11.96
N LEU A 127 -21.40 10.32 -10.71
CA LEU A 127 -22.26 9.32 -10.10
C LEU A 127 -23.62 9.26 -10.79
N SER A 128 -24.10 8.07 -11.09
CA SER A 128 -25.45 7.85 -11.59
C SER A 128 -26.50 8.18 -10.51
N GLU A 129 -27.73 8.45 -10.91
CA GLU A 129 -28.85 8.74 -9.97
C GLU A 129 -29.03 7.59 -8.96
N SER A 130 -28.89 6.34 -9.40
CA SER A 130 -28.96 5.17 -8.50
C SER A 130 -27.85 5.16 -7.47
N SER A 131 -26.64 5.62 -7.81
CA SER A 131 -25.51 5.71 -6.89
C SER A 131 -25.67 6.86 -5.90
N TRP A 132 -26.18 8.00 -6.34
CA TRP A 132 -26.53 9.12 -5.46
C TRP A 132 -27.61 8.72 -4.46
N GLN A 133 -28.60 7.96 -4.87
CA GLN A 133 -29.66 7.49 -3.96
C GLN A 133 -29.09 6.60 -2.85
N ILE A 134 -28.17 5.68 -3.17
CA ILE A 134 -27.49 4.83 -2.18
C ILE A 134 -26.75 5.69 -1.15
N LEU A 135 -26.00 6.72 -1.58
CA LEU A 135 -25.26 7.60 -0.68
C LEU A 135 -26.21 8.36 0.27
N LYS A 136 -27.32 8.87 -0.25
CA LYS A 136 -28.35 9.54 0.58
C LYS A 136 -28.92 8.59 1.65
N GLU A 137 -29.30 7.38 1.23
CA GLU A 137 -29.82 6.36 2.14
C GLU A 137 -28.78 5.97 3.23
N CYS A 138 -27.50 5.90 2.86
CA CYS A 138 -26.43 5.65 3.83
C CYS A 138 -26.26 6.80 4.82
N GLN A 139 -26.39 8.05 4.38
CA GLN A 139 -26.30 9.24 5.24
C GLN A 139 -27.44 9.30 6.27
N GLU A 140 -28.64 8.89 5.88
CA GLU A 140 -29.84 8.91 6.72
C GLU A 140 -29.96 7.68 7.65
N ARG A 141 -29.21 6.62 7.36
CA ARG A 141 -29.28 5.35 8.10
C ARG A 141 -28.73 5.52 9.52
N LYS A 142 -29.57 5.24 10.51
CA LYS A 142 -29.12 5.06 11.88
C LYS A 142 -28.53 3.65 12.02
N LEU A 143 -27.24 3.58 12.27
CA LEU A 143 -26.55 2.32 12.54
C LEU A 143 -26.87 1.88 13.97
N GLY A 144 -27.61 0.79 14.11
CA GLY A 144 -27.77 0.06 15.37
C GLY A 144 -26.73 -1.06 15.50
N PRO A 145 -26.64 -1.70 16.67
CA PRO A 145 -25.80 -2.89 16.82
C PRO A 145 -26.26 -3.98 15.85
N ILE A 146 -25.31 -4.55 15.10
CA ILE A 146 -25.54 -5.69 14.22
C ILE A 146 -25.11 -6.94 14.98
N ASP A 147 -26.03 -7.88 15.19
CA ASP A 147 -25.77 -9.14 15.92
C ASP A 147 -25.13 -8.94 17.31
N GLY A 148 -25.52 -7.88 18.02
CA GLY A 148 -24.97 -7.54 19.33
C GLY A 148 -23.60 -6.85 19.31
N ASN A 149 -23.01 -6.64 18.14
CA ASN A 149 -21.75 -5.93 17.98
C ASN A 149 -21.97 -4.45 17.64
N ILE A 150 -21.19 -3.58 18.25
CA ILE A 150 -21.18 -2.16 17.92
C ILE A 150 -20.52 -2.00 16.54
N SER A 151 -21.17 -1.22 15.66
CA SER A 151 -20.60 -0.92 14.34
C SER A 151 -19.25 -0.20 14.48
N ALA A 152 -18.25 -0.64 13.70
CA ALA A 152 -16.96 0.03 13.66
C ALA A 152 -17.11 1.45 13.11
N MET A 153 -16.50 2.43 13.79
CA MET A 153 -16.47 3.82 13.36
C MET A 153 -15.11 4.17 12.79
N LEU A 154 -15.09 4.85 11.65
CA LEU A 154 -13.85 5.29 10.98
C LEU A 154 -13.60 6.77 11.28
N PHE A 155 -12.41 7.09 11.76
CA PHE A 155 -11.96 8.45 12.04
C PHE A 155 -10.70 8.78 11.26
N CYS A 156 -10.52 10.07 10.92
CA CYS A 156 -9.35 10.55 10.20
C CYS A 156 -8.10 10.68 11.08
N ARG A 157 -8.28 10.80 12.40
CA ARG A 157 -7.19 11.03 13.36
C ARG A 157 -7.20 10.03 14.49
N ARG A 158 -6.00 9.58 14.89
CA ARG A 158 -5.82 8.63 15.98
C ARG A 158 -6.40 9.13 17.31
N ALA A 159 -6.25 10.42 17.62
CA ALA A 159 -6.80 11.01 18.84
C ALA A 159 -8.33 10.89 18.93
N GLU A 160 -9.05 10.95 17.81
CA GLU A 160 -10.50 10.77 17.74
C GLU A 160 -10.88 9.31 18.03
N VAL A 161 -10.08 8.35 17.52
CA VAL A 161 -10.26 6.92 17.84
C VAL A 161 -10.05 6.66 19.33
N GLU A 162 -8.99 7.24 19.91
CA GLU A 162 -8.69 7.08 21.35
C GLU A 162 -9.80 7.67 22.23
N ALA A 163 -10.35 8.83 21.85
CA ALA A 163 -11.47 9.45 22.58
C ALA A 163 -12.77 8.63 22.47
N GLN A 164 -13.01 7.93 21.37
CA GLN A 164 -14.20 7.09 21.18
C GLN A 164 -14.12 5.77 21.96
N ASN A 165 -12.91 5.27 22.19
CA ASN A 165 -12.67 3.99 22.87
C ASN A 165 -12.57 4.10 24.41
N GLN A 166 -12.63 5.32 24.97
CA GLN A 166 -12.70 5.60 26.41
C GLN A 166 -14.14 5.60 26.90
#